data_c40458af4868bd32595ff69effe96017
#
_entry.id   c40458af4868bd32595ff69effe96017
#
_cell.length_a   1.000
_cell.length_b   1.000
_cell.length_c   1.000
_cell.angle_alpha   90.00
_cell.angle_beta   90.00
_cell.angle_gamma   90.00
#
_symmetry.space_group_name_H-M   'P 1'
#
loop_
_entity.id
_entity.type
_entity.pdbx_description
1 polymer ?
#
loop_
_entity_poly.entity_id
_entity_poly.type
_entity_poly.pdbx_seq_one_letter_code
_entity_poly.pdbx_strand_id
1 'polypeptide(L)'
;DFIKEKVDNGSILLLSHFGGWSSSTCNTLSNNIINVVMKEVILSSIKQIENSINNPLKNVRVIDQSLNPIEVSIKIANAISNKECVAFMADRAVDPRFTQQVEFLGELASFNTNPFKVAYKTKTPLTLFFIVHKDLQNYYVHSKEIKMDFSLDENNAVTNSLNEYVKDFEAIVKKYPNQWFNLYNFWER
;
A
#
# COMPACT_ATOMS: atom_id res chain seq x y z
N ASP A 1 9.55 4.01 -15.87
CA ASP A 1 10.06 2.67 -16.14
C ASP A 1 10.23 1.80 -14.91
N PHE A 2 10.82 2.26 -13.79
CA PHE A 2 11.01 1.48 -12.56
C PHE A 2 9.69 0.88 -12.02
N ILE A 3 8.66 1.70 -11.81
CA ILE A 3 7.38 1.21 -11.26
C ILE A 3 6.70 0.22 -12.20
N LYS A 4 6.79 0.44 -13.51
CA LYS A 4 6.24 -0.49 -14.49
C LYS A 4 6.91 -1.85 -14.39
N GLU A 5 8.22 -1.91 -14.29
CA GLU A 5 8.98 -3.15 -14.08
C GLU A 5 8.54 -3.89 -12.80
N LYS A 6 8.39 -3.16 -11.68
CA LYS A 6 7.96 -3.76 -10.40
C LYS A 6 6.53 -4.28 -10.47
N VAL A 7 5.63 -3.57 -11.16
CA VAL A 7 4.25 -4.02 -11.34
C VAL A 7 4.20 -5.22 -12.30
N ASP A 8 4.93 -5.21 -13.40
CA ASP A 8 4.94 -6.32 -14.37
C ASP A 8 5.49 -7.62 -13.79
N ASN A 9 6.42 -7.55 -12.85
CA ASN A 9 7.03 -8.72 -12.19
C ASN A 9 6.30 -9.18 -10.92
N GLY A 10 5.30 -8.42 -10.47
CA GLY A 10 4.59 -8.65 -9.22
C GLY A 10 5.38 -8.14 -8.01
N SER A 11 4.76 -7.29 -7.21
CA SER A 11 5.33 -6.78 -5.95
C SER A 11 4.24 -6.46 -4.94
N ILE A 12 4.61 -6.30 -3.69
CA ILE A 12 3.75 -5.73 -2.67
C ILE A 12 3.90 -4.20 -2.75
N LEU A 13 2.80 -3.52 -3.08
CA LEU A 13 2.75 -2.07 -3.19
C LEU A 13 2.38 -1.46 -1.83
N LEU A 14 3.25 -0.64 -1.29
CA LEU A 14 3.02 0.11 -0.05
C LEU A 14 2.43 1.47 -0.41
N LEU A 15 1.14 1.60 -0.18
CA LEU A 15 0.38 2.84 -0.37
C LEU A 15 0.16 3.54 0.97
N SER A 16 -0.25 4.81 0.90
CA SER A 16 -0.68 5.62 2.04
C SER A 16 -1.88 6.46 1.64
N HIS A 17 -2.67 6.93 2.61
CA HIS A 17 -3.75 7.89 2.36
C HIS A 17 -3.16 9.27 2.02
N PHE A 18 -2.33 9.31 1.00
CA PHE A 18 -1.56 10.47 0.57
C PHE A 18 -1.73 10.74 -0.92
N GLY A 19 -1.96 12.00 -1.28
CA GLY A 19 -2.07 12.45 -2.67
C GLY A 19 -3.15 11.71 -3.46
N GLY A 20 -2.84 11.38 -4.69
CA GLY A 20 -3.76 10.73 -5.62
C GLY A 20 -3.82 9.21 -5.49
N TRP A 21 -3.70 8.62 -4.30
CA TRP A 21 -3.68 7.16 -4.12
C TRP A 21 -4.88 6.45 -4.77
N SER A 22 -6.06 7.07 -4.77
CA SER A 22 -7.25 6.51 -5.43
C SER A 22 -7.15 6.53 -6.96
N SER A 23 -6.39 7.46 -7.53
CA SER A 23 -6.14 7.55 -8.97
C SER A 23 -5.12 6.53 -9.46
N SER A 24 -4.38 5.88 -8.56
CA SER A 24 -3.40 4.83 -8.91
C SER A 24 -4.04 3.64 -9.61
N THR A 25 -5.32 3.41 -9.34
CA THR A 25 -6.10 2.34 -9.95
C THR A 25 -6.59 2.68 -11.37
N CYS A 26 -6.65 3.97 -11.73
CA CYS A 26 -7.17 4.44 -13.02
C CYS A 26 -6.11 4.48 -14.13
N ASN A 27 -4.83 4.57 -13.77
CA ASN A 27 -3.73 4.61 -14.74
C ASN A 27 -3.03 3.26 -14.81
N THR A 28 -3.38 2.48 -15.81
CA THR A 28 -2.73 1.20 -16.10
C THR A 28 -1.32 1.42 -16.63
N LEU A 29 -0.37 1.62 -15.71
CA LEU A 29 1.06 1.61 -16.04
C LEU A 29 1.52 0.24 -16.58
N SER A 30 0.67 -0.78 -16.40
CA SER A 30 0.92 -2.17 -16.74
C SER A 30 -0.38 -2.91 -17.01
N ASN A 31 -0.31 -4.02 -17.74
CA ASN A 31 -1.43 -4.95 -17.91
C ASN A 31 -1.56 -5.97 -16.76
N ASN A 32 -0.65 -5.91 -15.78
CA ASN A 32 -0.69 -6.83 -14.65
C ASN A 32 -1.86 -6.48 -13.69
N ILE A 33 -2.31 -7.48 -12.95
CA ILE A 33 -3.40 -7.34 -11.99
C ILE A 33 -2.86 -6.75 -10.69
N ILE A 34 -3.57 -5.76 -10.16
CA ILE A 34 -3.31 -5.16 -8.85
C ILE A 34 -4.45 -5.55 -7.91
N ASN A 35 -4.15 -6.35 -6.89
CA ASN A 35 -5.09 -6.76 -5.87
C ASN A 35 -5.00 -5.79 -4.70
N VAL A 36 -6.03 -4.98 -4.48
CA VAL A 36 -6.06 -3.98 -3.40
C VAL A 36 -6.72 -4.57 -2.17
N VAL A 37 -6.00 -4.60 -1.06
CA VAL A 37 -6.50 -5.13 0.22
C VAL A 37 -7.22 -4.00 0.97
N MET A 38 -8.57 -4.07 1.06
CA MET A 38 -9.42 -3.03 1.67
C MET A 38 -10.73 -3.58 2.23
N LYS A 39 -11.45 -2.78 3.02
CA LYS A 39 -12.78 -3.17 3.54
C LYS A 39 -13.88 -2.99 2.49
N GLU A 40 -14.89 -3.85 2.51
CA GLU A 40 -16.01 -3.91 1.55
C GLU A 40 -16.81 -2.60 1.44
N VAL A 41 -16.92 -1.80 2.49
CA VAL A 41 -17.63 -0.51 2.47
C VAL A 41 -17.10 0.42 1.38
N ILE A 42 -15.81 0.33 1.08
CA ILE A 42 -15.16 1.10 0.03
C ILE A 42 -15.44 0.49 -1.35
N LEU A 43 -15.67 -0.82 -1.39
CA LEU A 43 -15.96 -1.57 -2.62
C LEU A 43 -17.25 -1.11 -3.30
N SER A 44 -18.30 -0.84 -2.54
CA SER A 44 -19.58 -0.38 -3.09
C SER A 44 -19.45 0.98 -3.78
N SER A 45 -18.64 1.86 -3.21
CA SER A 45 -18.36 3.18 -3.80
C SER A 45 -17.49 3.05 -5.07
N ILE A 46 -16.51 2.17 -5.07
CA ILE A 46 -15.70 1.88 -6.26
C ILE A 46 -16.55 1.29 -7.37
N LYS A 47 -17.44 0.31 -7.07
CA LYS A 47 -18.35 -0.26 -8.06
C LYS A 47 -19.31 0.77 -8.66
N GLN A 48 -19.77 1.76 -7.87
CA GLN A 48 -20.58 2.85 -8.39
C GLN A 48 -19.78 3.75 -9.35
N ILE A 49 -18.52 4.01 -9.04
CA ILE A 49 -17.61 4.77 -9.91
C ILE A 49 -17.32 3.96 -11.18
N GLU A 50 -17.02 2.67 -11.08
CA GLU A 50 -16.79 1.78 -12.22
C GLU A 50 -17.98 1.77 -13.18
N ASN A 51 -19.21 1.72 -12.65
CA ASN A 51 -20.44 1.75 -13.46
C ASN A 51 -20.69 3.11 -14.13
N SER A 52 -20.11 4.19 -13.59
CA SER A 52 -20.25 5.56 -14.12
C SER A 52 -19.18 5.94 -15.15
N ILE A 53 -18.08 5.18 -15.21
CA ILE A 53 -16.97 5.41 -16.14
C ILE A 53 -17.00 4.32 -17.21
N ASN A 54 -17.04 4.72 -18.47
CA ASN A 54 -17.02 3.80 -19.63
C ASN A 54 -15.72 2.97 -19.79
N ASN A 55 -14.82 3.04 -18.83
CA ASN A 55 -13.59 2.27 -18.82
C ASN A 55 -13.41 1.61 -17.46
N PRO A 56 -13.96 0.40 -17.25
CA PRO A 56 -13.83 -0.31 -15.98
C PRO A 56 -12.36 -0.56 -15.69
N LEU A 57 -12.02 -0.54 -14.40
CA LEU A 57 -10.69 -0.84 -13.88
C LEU A 57 -10.35 -2.32 -14.15
N LYS A 58 -10.04 -2.65 -15.39
CA LYS A 58 -9.89 -4.04 -15.87
C LYS A 58 -8.84 -4.84 -15.12
N ASN A 59 -7.84 -4.14 -14.57
CA ASN A 59 -6.67 -4.78 -13.94
C ASN A 59 -6.65 -4.60 -12.44
N VAL A 60 -7.74 -4.12 -11.80
CA VAL A 60 -7.83 -3.97 -10.36
C VAL A 60 -8.83 -4.97 -9.79
N ARG A 61 -8.39 -5.73 -8.79
CA ARG A 61 -9.25 -6.62 -7.98
C ARG A 61 -9.20 -6.17 -6.54
N VAL A 62 -10.27 -6.44 -5.79
CA VAL A 62 -10.29 -6.16 -4.36
C VAL A 62 -10.24 -7.45 -3.57
N ILE A 63 -9.34 -7.50 -2.59
CA ILE A 63 -9.32 -8.50 -1.53
C ILE A 63 -9.97 -7.87 -0.31
N ASP A 64 -11.20 -8.30 -0.03
CA ASP A 64 -11.97 -7.76 1.07
C ASP A 64 -11.44 -8.22 2.44
N GLN A 65 -11.02 -7.27 3.26
CA GLN A 65 -10.52 -7.52 4.63
C GLN A 65 -11.61 -7.92 5.62
N SER A 66 -12.90 -7.80 5.28
CA SER A 66 -14.01 -8.24 6.14
C SER A 66 -14.22 -9.75 6.09
N LEU A 67 -13.62 -10.44 5.10
CA LEU A 67 -13.63 -11.89 5.00
C LEU A 67 -12.86 -12.56 6.13
N ASN A 68 -13.06 -13.88 6.25
CA ASN A 68 -12.26 -14.68 7.18
C ASN A 68 -10.75 -14.47 6.93
N PRO A 69 -9.93 -14.25 7.97
CA PRO A 69 -8.48 -14.01 7.84
C PRO A 69 -7.73 -15.07 7.02
N ILE A 70 -8.18 -16.34 7.10
CA ILE A 70 -7.60 -17.44 6.31
C ILE A 70 -7.89 -17.23 4.83
N GLU A 71 -9.13 -16.86 4.49
CA GLU A 71 -9.53 -16.60 3.10
C GLU A 71 -8.75 -15.40 2.51
N VAL A 72 -8.61 -14.32 3.27
CA VAL A 72 -7.79 -13.16 2.88
C VAL A 72 -6.35 -13.60 2.60
N SER A 73 -5.75 -14.40 3.50
CA SER A 73 -4.39 -14.89 3.36
C SER A 73 -4.22 -15.78 2.12
N ILE A 74 -5.18 -16.65 1.83
CA ILE A 74 -5.18 -17.50 0.62
C ILE A 74 -5.25 -16.64 -0.65
N LYS A 75 -6.14 -15.63 -0.69
CA LYS A 75 -6.27 -14.73 -1.84
C LYS A 75 -4.97 -13.95 -2.09
N ILE A 76 -4.33 -13.45 -1.04
CA ILE A 76 -3.03 -12.77 -1.12
C ILE A 76 -1.96 -13.74 -1.64
N ALA A 77 -1.86 -14.94 -1.09
CA ALA A 77 -0.88 -15.94 -1.52
C ALA A 77 -1.06 -16.34 -2.98
N ASN A 78 -2.31 -16.52 -3.42
CA ASN A 78 -2.62 -16.83 -4.83
C ASN A 78 -2.21 -15.70 -5.77
N ALA A 79 -2.51 -14.44 -5.41
CA ALA A 79 -2.12 -13.27 -6.20
C ALA A 79 -0.58 -13.22 -6.37
N ILE A 80 0.16 -13.39 -5.26
CA ILE A 80 1.62 -13.40 -5.28
C ILE A 80 2.17 -14.56 -6.13
N SER A 81 1.61 -15.78 -5.99
CA SER A 81 2.02 -16.93 -6.77
C SER A 81 1.80 -16.76 -8.27
N ASN A 82 0.80 -15.98 -8.65
CA ASN A 82 0.51 -15.61 -10.04
C ASN A 82 1.35 -14.42 -10.52
N LYS A 83 2.29 -13.91 -9.72
CA LYS A 83 3.07 -12.69 -9.99
C LYS A 83 2.19 -11.45 -10.19
N GLU A 84 1.00 -11.43 -9.59
CA GLU A 84 0.15 -10.23 -9.53
C GLU A 84 0.64 -9.32 -8.40
N CYS A 85 0.33 -8.02 -8.48
CA CYS A 85 0.62 -7.10 -7.38
C CYS A 85 -0.42 -7.21 -6.27
N VAL A 86 0.04 -6.97 -5.04
CA VAL A 86 -0.86 -6.82 -3.87
C VAL A 86 -0.58 -5.47 -3.23
N ALA A 87 -1.59 -4.60 -3.19
CA ALA A 87 -1.48 -3.25 -2.65
C ALA A 87 -2.09 -3.16 -1.25
N PHE A 88 -1.36 -2.56 -0.32
CA PHE A 88 -1.78 -2.33 1.06
C PHE A 88 -1.66 -0.86 1.42
N MET A 89 -2.62 -0.35 2.21
CA MET A 89 -2.45 0.88 2.96
C MET A 89 -1.55 0.61 4.17
N ALA A 90 -0.32 1.12 4.13
CA ALA A 90 0.69 0.85 5.16
C ALA A 90 0.70 1.91 6.28
N ASP A 91 0.10 3.07 6.05
CA ASP A 91 0.06 4.19 6.98
C ASP A 91 -0.91 4.02 8.15
N ARG A 92 -1.89 3.10 8.06
CA ARG A 92 -2.90 2.90 9.11
C ARG A 92 -2.89 1.48 9.67
N ALA A 93 -2.63 1.38 10.96
CA ALA A 93 -2.80 0.13 11.71
C ALA A 93 -4.27 0.00 12.14
N VAL A 94 -4.94 -1.04 11.68
CA VAL A 94 -6.35 -1.34 12.04
C VAL A 94 -6.45 -2.52 13.01
N ASP A 95 -5.51 -3.45 12.93
CA ASP A 95 -5.47 -4.68 13.73
C ASP A 95 -4.26 -4.62 14.67
N PRO A 96 -4.46 -4.72 16.01
CA PRO A 96 -3.35 -4.70 16.98
C PRO A 96 -2.27 -5.77 16.73
N ARG A 97 -2.62 -6.90 16.12
CA ARG A 97 -1.68 -7.98 15.79
C ARG A 97 -0.68 -7.59 14.71
N PHE A 98 -1.02 -6.59 13.92
CA PHE A 98 -0.23 -6.06 12.82
C PHE A 98 0.12 -4.59 13.01
N THR A 99 0.28 -4.18 14.26
CA THR A 99 0.59 -2.80 14.63
C THR A 99 1.99 -2.73 15.24
N GLN A 100 2.76 -1.74 14.84
CA GLN A 100 4.02 -1.36 15.47
C GLN A 100 4.10 0.15 15.61
N GLN A 101 4.52 0.62 16.78
CA GLN A 101 4.79 2.04 16.99
C GLN A 101 6.16 2.42 16.45
N VAL A 102 6.19 3.51 15.69
CA VAL A 102 7.40 4.11 15.11
C VAL A 102 7.32 5.61 15.29
N GLU A 103 8.45 6.24 15.52
CA GLU A 103 8.52 7.71 15.56
C GLU A 103 8.19 8.29 14.18
N PHE A 104 7.23 9.22 14.16
CA PHE A 104 6.74 9.88 12.96
C PHE A 104 6.34 11.33 13.29
N LEU A 105 6.99 12.28 12.64
CA LEU A 105 6.82 13.71 12.88
C LEU A 105 7.09 14.14 14.34
N GLY A 106 7.99 13.43 15.03
CA GLY A 106 8.42 13.73 16.40
C GLY A 106 7.64 13.03 17.51
N GLU A 107 6.62 12.21 17.18
CA GLU A 107 5.84 11.45 18.15
C GLU A 107 5.69 9.99 17.72
N LEU A 108 5.37 9.09 18.68
CA LEU A 108 5.13 7.68 18.36
C LEU A 108 3.76 7.51 17.69
N ALA A 109 3.74 6.89 16.54
CA ALA A 109 2.54 6.59 15.77
C ALA A 109 2.46 5.10 15.40
N SER A 110 1.24 4.60 15.23
CA SER A 110 0.95 3.19 14.97
C SER A 110 0.87 2.90 13.47
N PHE A 111 1.76 2.07 12.95
CA PHE A 111 1.82 1.68 11.54
C PHE A 111 1.45 0.21 11.33
N ASN A 112 0.98 -0.11 10.13
CA ASN A 112 0.57 -1.45 9.73
C ASN A 112 1.79 -2.31 9.31
N THR A 113 2.07 -3.38 10.06
CA THR A 113 3.16 -4.31 9.77
C THR A 113 2.78 -5.43 8.80
N ASN A 114 1.48 -5.63 8.50
CA ASN A 114 1.01 -6.77 7.71
C ASN A 114 1.68 -6.88 6.33
N PRO A 115 1.79 -5.81 5.51
CA PRO A 115 2.44 -5.92 4.21
C PRO A 115 3.89 -6.39 4.29
N PHE A 116 4.61 -5.95 5.33
CA PHE A 116 6.01 -6.34 5.56
C PHE A 116 6.15 -7.81 6.00
N LYS A 117 5.24 -8.29 6.86
CA LYS A 117 5.19 -9.71 7.26
C LYS A 117 4.85 -10.61 6.07
N VAL A 118 3.92 -10.19 5.21
CA VAL A 118 3.59 -10.91 3.97
C VAL A 118 4.83 -10.96 3.06
N ALA A 119 5.50 -9.82 2.85
CA ALA A 119 6.72 -9.75 2.04
C ALA A 119 7.81 -10.69 2.55
N TYR A 120 8.06 -10.68 3.87
CA TYR A 120 9.06 -11.56 4.48
C TYR A 120 8.77 -13.03 4.24
N LYS A 121 7.50 -13.46 4.46
CA LYS A 121 7.08 -14.86 4.32
C LYS A 121 7.08 -15.34 2.87
N THR A 122 6.70 -14.48 1.94
CA THR A 122 6.58 -14.84 0.52
C THR A 122 7.83 -14.52 -0.30
N LYS A 123 8.82 -13.84 0.30
CA LYS A 123 10.02 -13.33 -0.39
C LYS A 123 9.69 -12.39 -1.55
N THR A 124 8.55 -11.69 -1.46
CA THR A 124 8.07 -10.77 -2.49
C THR A 124 8.66 -9.37 -2.27
N PRO A 125 9.14 -8.69 -3.32
CA PRO A 125 9.65 -7.33 -3.20
C PRO A 125 8.61 -6.34 -2.67
N LEU A 126 9.04 -5.37 -1.86
CA LEU A 126 8.25 -4.24 -1.38
C LEU A 126 8.52 -3.01 -2.24
N THR A 127 7.48 -2.40 -2.77
CA THR A 127 7.59 -1.18 -3.56
C THR A 127 6.76 -0.07 -2.94
N LEU A 128 7.43 0.97 -2.47
CA LEU A 128 6.79 2.22 -2.05
C LEU A 128 6.20 2.93 -3.27
N PHE A 129 5.00 3.49 -3.10
CA PHE A 129 4.30 4.14 -4.19
C PHE A 129 3.45 5.31 -3.69
N PHE A 130 3.86 6.55 -3.98
CA PHE A 130 3.09 7.76 -3.69
C PHE A 130 2.79 8.52 -4.97
N ILE A 131 1.54 8.95 -5.12
CA ILE A 131 1.11 9.84 -6.21
C ILE A 131 0.98 11.24 -5.65
N VAL A 132 1.83 12.14 -6.09
CA VAL A 132 1.84 13.54 -5.67
C VAL A 132 1.14 14.39 -6.71
N HIS A 133 0.08 15.09 -6.34
CA HIS A 133 -0.52 16.10 -7.20
C HIS A 133 0.38 17.32 -7.27
N LYS A 134 0.79 17.68 -8.46
CA LYS A 134 1.55 18.90 -8.73
C LYS A 134 0.61 20.09 -8.93
N ASP A 135 -0.46 19.85 -9.67
CA ASP A 135 -1.56 20.76 -9.93
C ASP A 135 -2.83 19.97 -10.30
N LEU A 136 -3.88 20.61 -10.80
CA LEU A 136 -5.17 19.97 -11.13
C LEU A 136 -5.09 18.95 -12.27
N GLN A 137 -4.05 18.99 -13.11
CA GLN A 137 -3.92 18.16 -14.30
C GLN A 137 -2.67 17.28 -14.26
N ASN A 138 -1.71 17.61 -13.42
CA ASN A 138 -0.41 16.98 -13.39
C ASN A 138 -0.14 16.33 -12.03
N TYR A 139 0.39 15.14 -12.08
CA TYR A 139 0.92 14.42 -10.92
C TYR A 139 2.24 13.77 -11.28
N TYR A 140 3.02 13.44 -10.28
CA TYR A 140 4.17 12.59 -10.44
C TYR A 140 4.12 11.42 -9.45
N VAL A 141 4.72 10.33 -9.83
CA VAL A 141 4.83 9.12 -9.00
C VAL A 141 6.19 9.14 -8.32
N HIS A 142 6.18 9.06 -6.99
CA HIS A 142 7.34 8.78 -6.20
C HIS A 142 7.33 7.30 -5.83
N SER A 143 8.28 6.55 -6.34
CA SER A 143 8.38 5.11 -6.10
C SER A 143 9.81 4.71 -5.78
N LYS A 144 9.94 3.74 -4.85
CA LYS A 144 11.22 3.22 -4.36
C LYS A 144 11.02 1.77 -3.91
N GLU A 145 12.02 0.94 -4.10
CA GLU A 145 12.07 -0.37 -3.45
C GLU A 145 12.45 -0.21 -1.99
N ILE A 146 11.66 -0.79 -1.08
CA ILE A 146 11.98 -0.90 0.33
C ILE A 146 12.71 -2.22 0.54
N LYS A 147 13.90 -2.16 1.08
CA LYS A 147 14.75 -3.34 1.27
C LYS A 147 14.23 -4.22 2.39
N MET A 148 14.17 -5.52 2.13
CA MET A 148 13.90 -6.55 3.14
C MET A 148 15.14 -7.42 3.29
N ASP A 149 15.73 -7.43 4.48
CA ASP A 149 16.88 -8.28 4.79
C ASP A 149 16.40 -9.66 5.29
N PHE A 150 16.43 -10.63 4.42
CA PHE A 150 16.00 -12.00 4.71
C PHE A 150 17.03 -12.82 5.49
N SER A 151 18.20 -12.26 5.82
CA SER A 151 19.18 -12.91 6.72
C SER A 151 18.82 -12.71 8.19
N LEU A 152 17.98 -11.71 8.49
CA LEU A 152 17.45 -11.43 9.82
C LEU A 152 16.21 -12.28 10.11
N ASP A 153 15.87 -12.42 11.39
CA ASP A 153 14.56 -12.95 11.79
C ASP A 153 13.42 -12.02 11.34
N GLU A 154 12.18 -12.55 11.32
CA GLU A 154 10.99 -11.83 10.82
C GLU A 154 10.81 -10.47 11.52
N ASN A 155 10.96 -10.42 12.85
CA ASN A 155 10.68 -9.19 13.60
C ASN A 155 11.67 -8.09 13.26
N ASN A 156 12.97 -8.40 13.22
CA ASN A 156 14.00 -7.44 12.88
C ASN A 156 13.92 -7.01 11.42
N ALA A 157 13.70 -7.93 10.49
CA ALA A 157 13.54 -7.61 9.07
C ALA A 157 12.32 -6.70 8.82
N VAL A 158 11.17 -7.01 9.44
CA VAL A 158 9.95 -6.20 9.36
C VAL A 158 10.15 -4.82 9.95
N THR A 159 10.77 -4.73 11.14
CA THR A 159 11.04 -3.45 11.81
C THR A 159 11.94 -2.56 10.97
N ASN A 160 13.01 -3.08 10.39
CA ASN A 160 13.93 -2.31 9.57
C ASN A 160 13.25 -1.79 8.30
N SER A 161 12.49 -2.65 7.61
CA SER A 161 11.76 -2.26 6.39
C SER A 161 10.63 -1.26 6.68
N LEU A 162 9.94 -1.42 7.81
CA LEU A 162 8.92 -0.48 8.26
C LEU A 162 9.54 0.90 8.57
N ASN A 163 10.66 0.95 9.27
CA ASN A 163 11.37 2.20 9.58
C ASN A 163 11.83 2.91 8.30
N GLU A 164 12.30 2.16 7.30
CA GLU A 164 12.65 2.73 5.99
C GLU A 164 11.42 3.35 5.32
N TYR A 165 10.29 2.63 5.29
CA TYR A 165 9.02 3.15 4.76
C TYR A 165 8.56 4.41 5.50
N VAL A 166 8.55 4.40 6.84
CA VAL A 166 8.10 5.53 7.66
C VAL A 166 8.97 6.77 7.42
N LYS A 167 10.28 6.61 7.28
CA LYS A 167 11.21 7.70 6.95
C LYS A 167 10.88 8.35 5.61
N ASP A 168 10.62 7.55 4.57
CA ASP A 168 10.25 8.07 3.24
C ASP A 168 8.85 8.71 3.27
N PHE A 169 7.91 8.13 4.02
CA PHE A 169 6.58 8.68 4.21
C PHE A 169 6.62 10.01 4.96
N GLU A 170 7.42 10.12 6.02
CA GLU A 170 7.62 11.38 6.74
C GLU A 170 8.19 12.47 5.84
N ALA A 171 9.18 12.12 5.03
CA ALA A 171 9.81 13.06 4.10
C ALA A 171 8.81 13.62 3.07
N ILE A 172 7.92 12.76 2.51
CA ILE A 172 6.94 13.20 1.53
C ILE A 172 5.83 14.03 2.20
N VAL A 173 5.38 13.65 3.40
CA VAL A 173 4.39 14.40 4.18
C VAL A 173 4.92 15.77 4.57
N LYS A 174 6.16 15.90 5.05
CA LYS A 174 6.79 17.19 5.34
C LYS A 174 6.87 18.10 4.12
N LYS A 175 7.11 17.52 2.94
CA LYS A 175 7.19 18.27 1.68
C LYS A 175 5.82 18.72 1.14
N TYR A 176 4.78 17.92 1.36
CA TYR A 176 3.45 18.14 0.82
C TYR A 176 2.36 17.88 1.88
N PRO A 177 2.35 18.62 3.01
CA PRO A 177 1.49 18.30 4.16
C PRO A 177 -0.01 18.33 3.84
N ASN A 178 -0.43 19.17 2.89
CA ASN A 178 -1.84 19.31 2.48
C ASN A 178 -2.34 18.12 1.64
N GLN A 179 -1.48 17.16 1.31
CA GLN A 179 -1.84 15.97 0.54
C GLN A 179 -1.94 14.71 1.40
N TRP A 180 -1.73 14.80 2.68
CA TRP A 180 -1.93 13.69 3.60
C TRP A 180 -3.35 13.72 4.19
N PHE A 181 -4.18 12.75 3.79
CA PHE A 181 -5.58 12.66 4.19
C PHE A 181 -5.72 11.95 5.54
N ASN A 182 -5.23 12.60 6.58
CA ASN A 182 -5.37 12.16 7.97
C ASN A 182 -6.46 12.99 8.66
N LEU A 183 -7.66 12.40 8.81
CA LEU A 183 -8.85 13.06 9.37
C LEU A 183 -9.18 12.56 10.79
N TYR A 184 -8.21 12.02 11.52
CA TYR A 184 -8.34 11.57 12.90
C TYR A 184 -7.02 11.82 13.65
N ASN A 185 -7.05 11.69 14.98
CA ASN A 185 -5.83 11.80 15.77
C ASN A 185 -4.93 10.58 15.53
N PHE A 186 -3.87 10.79 14.77
CA PHE A 186 -2.98 9.72 14.30
C PHE A 186 -2.11 9.15 15.42
N TRP A 187 -1.84 9.94 16.46
CA TRP A 187 -0.95 9.58 17.57
C TRP A 187 -1.70 9.02 18.80
N GLU A 188 -3.03 9.18 18.88
CA GLU A 188 -3.87 8.64 19.96
C GLU A 188 -4.36 7.21 19.69
N ARG A 189 -3.46 6.24 19.66
CA ARG A 189 -3.86 4.82 19.54
C ARG A 189 -3.06 3.91 20.45
#